data_5305598f009cada006480de1e38a0073
#
_entry.id   5305598f009cada006480de1e38a0073
#
_cell.length_a   1.000
_cell.length_b   1.000
_cell.length_c   1.000
_cell.angle_alpha   90.00
_cell.angle_beta   90.00
_cell.angle_gamma   90.00
#
_symmetry.space_group_name_H-M   'P 1'
#
loop_
_entity.id
_entity.type
_entity.pdbx_description
1 polymer ?
#
loop_
_entity_poly.entity_id
_entity_poly.type
_entity_poly.pdbx_seq_one_letter_code
_entity_poly.pdbx_strand_id
1 'polypeptide(L)'
;MKIAIISDIHGNLPALKAVLARIDRDGVDIIINAGDTLGGPLESARTADLLMERQIPMIAGNHERQLLTLPTERLNRSDAFTASEINSAHRDWLSGAPPTLWLSDEVFVCHGTPSSDLHYWLETVTPDFGHNGSTGVRAATAQEMTERLGAGDHAERASLIICGHTHIPRVVGVTAPSGANITVVNPGSVGLPAYDDEHPFKHAVETGSPHARYAIAQQSSVGWQVDLRCVPYDHASMAQLAHQRGRPDWAHALAMGFVQRD
;
A
#
# COMPACT_ATOMS: atom_id res chain seq x y z
N MET A 1 18.89 -3.58 12.49
CA MET A 1 17.64 -4.17 11.98
C MET A 1 17.48 -3.82 10.50
N LYS A 2 17.10 -4.80 9.69
CA LYS A 2 16.84 -4.64 8.24
C LYS A 2 15.44 -5.16 7.93
N ILE A 3 14.57 -4.29 7.44
CA ILE A 3 13.13 -4.53 7.25
C ILE A 3 12.82 -4.51 5.76
N ALA A 4 12.14 -5.55 5.24
CA ALA A 4 11.46 -5.45 3.95
C ALA A 4 10.02 -4.97 4.17
N ILE A 5 9.61 -3.99 3.39
CA ILE A 5 8.31 -3.34 3.50
C ILE A 5 7.53 -3.60 2.21
N ILE A 6 6.40 -4.27 2.32
CA ILE A 6 5.44 -4.49 1.24
C ILE A 6 4.11 -3.84 1.62
N SER A 7 3.32 -3.44 0.65
CA SER A 7 1.99 -2.83 0.81
C SER A 7 1.18 -2.97 -0.46
N ASP A 8 -0.13 -2.82 -0.34
CA ASP A 8 -1.03 -2.65 -1.49
C ASP A 8 -0.87 -3.80 -2.52
N ILE A 9 -1.00 -5.04 -2.03
CA ILE A 9 -0.80 -6.26 -2.83
C ILE A 9 -1.99 -6.53 -3.74
N HIS A 10 -3.19 -6.19 -3.27
CA HIS A 10 -4.44 -6.27 -4.05
C HIS A 10 -4.67 -7.62 -4.74
N GLY A 11 -4.33 -8.72 -4.06
CA GLY A 11 -4.53 -10.06 -4.59
C GLY A 11 -3.63 -10.43 -5.78
N ASN A 12 -2.59 -9.66 -6.08
CA ASN A 12 -1.68 -9.89 -7.20
C ASN A 12 -0.61 -10.91 -6.81
N LEU A 13 -0.97 -12.19 -6.88
CA LEU A 13 -0.11 -13.29 -6.46
C LEU A 13 1.22 -13.37 -7.24
N PRO A 14 1.27 -13.22 -8.57
CA PRO A 14 2.54 -13.23 -9.30
C PRO A 14 3.49 -12.08 -8.90
N ALA A 15 2.95 -10.88 -8.68
CA ALA A 15 3.73 -9.75 -8.19
C ALA A 15 4.30 -10.02 -6.79
N LEU A 16 3.45 -10.49 -5.87
CA LEU A 16 3.88 -10.88 -4.52
C LEU A 16 4.98 -11.93 -4.55
N LYS A 17 4.82 -12.99 -5.33
CA LYS A 17 5.85 -14.05 -5.48
C LYS A 17 7.18 -13.50 -5.98
N ALA A 18 7.16 -12.62 -6.97
CA ALA A 18 8.36 -12.00 -7.51
C ALA A 18 9.07 -11.11 -6.46
N VAL A 19 8.29 -10.34 -5.70
CA VAL A 19 8.81 -9.50 -4.60
C VAL A 19 9.40 -10.37 -3.49
N LEU A 20 8.68 -11.39 -3.01
CA LEU A 20 9.17 -12.28 -1.94
C LEU A 20 10.44 -13.02 -2.36
N ALA A 21 10.51 -13.53 -3.60
CA ALA A 21 11.71 -14.17 -4.12
C ALA A 21 12.92 -13.21 -4.20
N ARG A 22 12.69 -11.91 -4.33
CA ARG A 22 13.74 -10.89 -4.26
C ARG A 22 14.14 -10.61 -2.82
N ILE A 23 13.19 -10.46 -1.92
CA ILE A 23 13.41 -10.23 -0.49
C ILE A 23 14.20 -11.41 0.13
N ASP A 24 13.88 -12.64 -0.24
CA ASP A 24 14.58 -13.84 0.24
C ASP A 24 16.09 -13.81 -0.11
N ARG A 25 16.48 -13.12 -1.19
CA ARG A 25 17.90 -12.93 -1.59
C ARG A 25 18.55 -11.73 -0.90
N ASP A 26 17.75 -10.73 -0.51
CA ASP A 26 18.27 -9.50 0.11
C ASP A 26 18.70 -9.73 1.57
N GLY A 27 18.26 -10.83 2.21
CA GLY A 27 18.61 -11.19 3.58
C GLY A 27 18.15 -10.14 4.57
N VAL A 28 16.84 -10.11 4.87
CA VAL A 28 16.22 -9.19 5.83
C VAL A 28 15.94 -9.89 7.14
N ASP A 29 15.84 -9.11 8.24
CA ASP A 29 15.48 -9.64 9.55
C ASP A 29 13.99 -9.90 9.67
N ILE A 30 13.16 -9.06 9.00
CA ILE A 30 11.70 -9.15 9.04
C ILE A 30 11.08 -8.59 7.76
N ILE A 31 9.92 -9.11 7.38
CA ILE A 31 9.03 -8.57 6.35
C ILE A 31 7.80 -8.01 7.06
N ILE A 32 7.34 -6.83 6.67
CA ILE A 32 6.07 -6.23 7.15
C ILE A 32 5.18 -5.89 5.97
N ASN A 33 3.90 -6.20 6.07
CA ASN A 33 2.87 -5.78 5.12
C ASN A 33 2.04 -4.64 5.70
N ALA A 34 2.06 -3.48 5.05
CA ALA A 34 1.41 -2.26 5.50
C ALA A 34 -0.07 -2.12 5.03
N GLY A 35 -0.74 -3.24 4.75
CA GLY A 35 -2.18 -3.27 4.45
C GLY A 35 -2.51 -3.35 2.96
N ASP A 36 -3.81 -3.37 2.67
CA ASP A 36 -4.41 -3.56 1.34
C ASP A 36 -3.85 -4.81 0.63
N THR A 37 -3.90 -5.89 1.37
CA THR A 37 -3.42 -7.22 0.95
C THR A 37 -4.29 -7.81 -0.14
N LEU A 38 -5.60 -7.65 0.02
CA LEU A 38 -6.63 -8.13 -0.90
C LEU A 38 -7.37 -6.92 -1.50
N GLY A 39 -8.53 -7.08 -2.07
CA GLY A 39 -9.26 -5.93 -2.63
C GLY A 39 -8.95 -5.70 -4.10
N GLY A 40 -9.29 -6.67 -4.95
CA GLY A 40 -9.07 -6.58 -6.38
C GLY A 40 -9.65 -7.75 -7.16
N PRO A 41 -9.75 -7.63 -8.49
CA PRO A 41 -10.27 -8.70 -9.37
C PRO A 41 -9.18 -9.74 -9.72
N LEU A 42 -8.20 -9.95 -8.84
CA LEU A 42 -7.08 -10.85 -9.09
C LEU A 42 -7.18 -12.11 -8.22
N GLU A 43 -6.07 -12.70 -7.83
CA GLU A 43 -6.03 -14.01 -7.14
C GLU A 43 -6.09 -13.87 -5.61
N SER A 44 -7.13 -13.24 -5.06
CA SER A 44 -7.23 -12.87 -3.64
C SER A 44 -7.09 -14.07 -2.68
N ALA A 45 -7.81 -15.17 -2.90
CA ALA A 45 -7.73 -16.35 -2.04
C ALA A 45 -6.31 -16.96 -2.03
N ARG A 46 -5.70 -17.13 -3.20
CA ARG A 46 -4.34 -17.70 -3.31
C ARG A 46 -3.27 -16.77 -2.74
N THR A 47 -3.50 -15.46 -2.79
CA THR A 47 -2.62 -14.47 -2.16
C THR A 47 -2.70 -14.57 -0.64
N ALA A 48 -3.90 -14.69 -0.09
CA ALA A 48 -4.13 -14.93 1.34
C ALA A 48 -3.45 -16.23 1.79
N ASP A 49 -3.65 -17.35 1.07
CA ASP A 49 -3.02 -18.65 1.38
C ASP A 49 -1.49 -18.51 1.52
N LEU A 50 -0.85 -17.84 0.56
CA LEU A 50 0.61 -17.64 0.59
C LEU A 50 1.07 -16.81 1.79
N LEU A 51 0.35 -15.74 2.12
CA LEU A 51 0.73 -14.86 3.24
C LEU A 51 0.49 -15.53 4.59
N MET A 52 -0.57 -16.31 4.73
CA MET A 52 -0.83 -17.16 5.90
C MET A 52 0.27 -18.20 6.09
N GLU A 53 0.69 -18.88 5.01
CA GLU A 53 1.80 -19.84 5.05
C GLU A 53 3.12 -19.18 5.46
N ARG A 54 3.40 -18.00 4.91
CA ARG A 54 4.63 -17.25 5.20
C ARG A 54 4.61 -16.55 6.56
N GLN A 55 3.46 -16.47 7.24
CA GLN A 55 3.27 -15.82 8.54
C GLN A 55 3.83 -14.39 8.60
N ILE A 56 3.67 -13.63 7.51
CA ILE A 56 4.14 -12.25 7.44
C ILE A 56 3.26 -11.35 8.32
N PRO A 57 3.84 -10.62 9.29
CA PRO A 57 3.12 -9.63 10.06
C PRO A 57 2.47 -8.59 9.14
N MET A 58 1.24 -8.20 9.47
CA MET A 58 0.49 -7.23 8.67
C MET A 58 -0.40 -6.34 9.53
N ILE A 59 -0.76 -5.21 8.97
CA ILE A 59 -1.87 -4.38 9.46
C ILE A 59 -3.05 -4.47 8.48
N ALA A 60 -4.23 -4.07 8.93
CA ALA A 60 -5.37 -3.88 8.06
C ALA A 60 -5.26 -2.52 7.34
N GLY A 61 -5.42 -2.52 6.00
CA GLY A 61 -5.71 -1.33 5.25
C GLY A 61 -7.21 -1.07 5.15
N ASN A 62 -7.62 -0.11 4.32
CA ASN A 62 -9.03 0.21 4.14
C ASN A 62 -9.80 -0.93 3.46
N HIS A 63 -9.17 -1.70 2.57
CA HIS A 63 -9.82 -2.84 1.92
C HIS A 63 -10.12 -3.96 2.92
N GLU A 64 -9.21 -4.33 3.81
CA GLU A 64 -9.48 -5.32 4.86
C GLU A 64 -10.61 -4.87 5.78
N ARG A 65 -10.56 -3.60 6.25
CA ARG A 65 -11.62 -3.05 7.11
C ARG A 65 -12.97 -3.06 6.39
N GLN A 66 -13.04 -2.65 5.13
CA GLN A 66 -14.28 -2.63 4.33
C GLN A 66 -14.83 -4.02 4.12
N LEU A 67 -13.99 -5.00 3.73
CA LEU A 67 -14.36 -6.40 3.57
C LEU A 67 -14.96 -7.04 4.82
N LEU A 68 -14.49 -6.62 6.01
CA LEU A 68 -14.92 -7.19 7.29
C LEU A 68 -16.12 -6.46 7.92
N THR A 69 -16.30 -5.17 7.63
CA THR A 69 -17.28 -4.32 8.34
C THR A 69 -18.45 -3.86 7.50
N LEU A 70 -18.30 -3.79 6.18
CA LEU A 70 -19.39 -3.35 5.32
C LEU A 70 -20.29 -4.51 4.90
N PRO A 71 -21.60 -4.30 4.79
CA PRO A 71 -22.51 -5.26 4.18
C PRO A 71 -22.15 -5.41 2.68
N THR A 72 -22.36 -6.60 2.13
CA THR A 72 -21.95 -6.97 0.76
C THR A 72 -22.45 -5.97 -0.30
N GLU A 73 -23.64 -5.42 -0.12
CA GLU A 73 -24.29 -4.48 -1.05
C GLU A 73 -23.60 -3.10 -1.08
N ARG A 74 -22.77 -2.81 -0.09
CA ARG A 74 -22.02 -1.56 0.03
C ARG A 74 -20.54 -1.70 -0.34
N LEU A 75 -20.09 -2.90 -0.63
CA LEU A 75 -18.73 -3.13 -1.09
C LEU A 75 -18.55 -2.53 -2.50
N ASN A 76 -17.40 -1.90 -2.74
CA ASN A 76 -17.00 -1.53 -4.08
C ASN A 76 -16.77 -2.79 -4.95
N ARG A 77 -16.63 -2.61 -6.27
CA ARG A 77 -16.48 -3.75 -7.21
C ARG A 77 -15.28 -4.65 -6.90
N SER A 78 -14.18 -4.07 -6.43
CA SER A 78 -12.95 -4.80 -6.09
C SER A 78 -13.14 -5.66 -4.84
N ASP A 79 -13.71 -5.06 -3.79
CA ASP A 79 -13.97 -5.77 -2.54
C ASP A 79 -15.09 -6.81 -2.68
N ALA A 80 -16.13 -6.52 -3.45
CA ALA A 80 -17.19 -7.49 -3.74
C ALA A 80 -16.63 -8.72 -4.47
N PHE A 81 -15.69 -8.52 -5.39
CA PHE A 81 -15.00 -9.62 -6.06
C PHE A 81 -14.17 -10.44 -5.06
N THR A 82 -13.33 -9.78 -4.28
CA THR A 82 -12.55 -10.43 -3.22
C THR A 82 -13.44 -11.20 -2.24
N ALA A 83 -14.55 -10.60 -1.80
CA ALA A 83 -15.51 -11.23 -0.90
C ALA A 83 -16.09 -12.53 -1.45
N SER A 84 -16.20 -12.67 -2.77
CA SER A 84 -16.69 -13.88 -3.45
C SER A 84 -15.63 -15.00 -3.55
N GLU A 85 -14.33 -14.66 -3.47
CA GLU A 85 -13.24 -15.62 -3.57
C GLU A 85 -12.74 -16.14 -2.21
N ILE A 86 -12.80 -15.32 -1.15
CA ILE A 86 -12.23 -15.66 0.16
C ILE A 86 -13.22 -16.49 1.00
N ASN A 87 -12.66 -17.40 1.80
CA ASN A 87 -13.40 -18.25 2.73
C ASN A 87 -13.37 -17.71 4.18
N SER A 88 -13.98 -18.46 5.12
CA SER A 88 -14.02 -18.06 6.54
C SER A 88 -12.61 -18.01 7.17
N ALA A 89 -11.72 -18.95 6.83
CA ALA A 89 -10.35 -18.95 7.38
C ALA A 89 -9.57 -17.71 6.95
N HIS A 90 -9.75 -17.26 5.70
CA HIS A 90 -9.17 -15.99 5.23
C HIS A 90 -9.74 -14.78 5.98
N ARG A 91 -11.06 -14.76 6.24
CA ARG A 91 -11.72 -13.68 6.99
C ARG A 91 -11.24 -13.66 8.45
N ASP A 92 -11.10 -14.81 9.08
CA ASP A 92 -10.58 -14.94 10.45
C ASP A 92 -9.14 -14.43 10.53
N TRP A 93 -8.30 -14.79 9.55
CA TRP A 93 -6.94 -14.29 9.43
C TRP A 93 -6.89 -12.78 9.26
N LEU A 94 -7.68 -12.20 8.34
CA LEU A 94 -7.76 -10.75 8.15
C LEU A 94 -8.24 -10.03 9.42
N SER A 95 -9.19 -10.62 10.15
CA SER A 95 -9.71 -10.02 11.39
C SER A 95 -8.69 -9.92 12.52
N GLY A 96 -7.63 -10.70 12.44
CA GLY A 96 -6.49 -10.63 13.36
C GLY A 96 -5.51 -9.49 13.07
N ALA A 97 -5.63 -8.82 11.91
CA ALA A 97 -4.76 -7.71 11.56
C ALA A 97 -5.19 -6.41 12.28
N PRO A 98 -4.32 -5.78 13.09
CA PRO A 98 -4.63 -4.51 13.73
C PRO A 98 -4.63 -3.36 12.71
N PRO A 99 -5.27 -2.21 12.98
CA PRO A 99 -5.24 -1.05 12.10
C PRO A 99 -3.87 -0.35 12.07
N THR A 100 -3.08 -0.48 13.13
CA THR A 100 -1.71 0.03 13.26
C THR A 100 -0.88 -0.93 14.10
N LEU A 101 0.44 -0.89 13.96
CA LEU A 101 1.34 -1.79 14.67
C LEU A 101 2.65 -1.08 15.04
N TRP A 102 3.13 -1.31 16.26
CA TRP A 102 4.51 -1.10 16.62
C TRP A 102 5.32 -2.37 16.29
N LEU A 103 6.17 -2.28 15.25
CA LEU A 103 7.05 -3.38 14.87
C LEU A 103 8.26 -3.50 15.81
N SER A 104 8.67 -2.38 16.39
CA SER A 104 9.65 -2.25 17.47
C SER A 104 9.35 -0.98 18.27
N ASP A 105 10.16 -0.66 19.29
CA ASP A 105 9.99 0.54 20.10
C ASP A 105 10.08 1.86 19.31
N GLU A 106 10.62 1.83 18.09
CA GLU A 106 10.85 3.01 17.26
C GLU A 106 10.32 2.89 15.81
N VAL A 107 9.70 1.77 15.45
CA VAL A 107 9.13 1.54 14.12
C VAL A 107 7.63 1.38 14.22
N PHE A 108 6.90 2.36 13.72
CA PHE A 108 5.45 2.39 13.68
C PHE A 108 4.93 2.11 12.27
N VAL A 109 3.82 1.39 12.16
CA VAL A 109 3.18 1.01 10.87
C VAL A 109 1.73 1.46 10.89
N CYS A 110 1.31 2.19 9.87
CA CYS A 110 -0.08 2.57 9.58
C CYS A 110 -0.34 2.39 8.08
N HIS A 111 -1.60 2.41 7.64
CA HIS A 111 -1.88 2.26 6.21
C HIS A 111 -1.88 3.61 5.47
N GLY A 112 -2.74 4.54 5.85
CA GLY A 112 -2.76 5.91 5.33
C GLY A 112 -1.95 6.84 6.24
N THR A 113 -2.63 7.59 7.11
CA THR A 113 -2.00 8.35 8.21
C THR A 113 -2.04 7.56 9.51
N PRO A 114 -1.34 7.98 10.58
CA PRO A 114 -1.45 7.32 11.89
C PRO A 114 -2.87 7.24 12.45
N SER A 115 -3.77 8.12 12.03
CA SER A 115 -5.16 8.20 12.52
C SER A 115 -6.21 7.74 11.51
N SER A 116 -5.84 7.43 10.28
CA SER A 116 -6.80 7.08 9.22
C SER A 116 -6.19 6.18 8.15
N ASP A 117 -6.90 5.14 7.78
CA ASP A 117 -6.54 4.24 6.68
C ASP A 117 -6.97 4.78 5.30
N LEU A 118 -7.70 5.90 5.24
CA LEU A 118 -8.21 6.51 4.00
C LEU A 118 -7.52 7.83 3.62
N HIS A 119 -6.86 8.49 4.57
CA HIS A 119 -6.23 9.77 4.27
C HIS A 119 -4.84 9.56 3.68
N TYR A 120 -4.59 10.15 2.52
CA TYR A 120 -3.26 10.22 1.92
C TYR A 120 -2.32 11.01 2.82
N TRP A 121 -1.17 10.46 3.14
CA TRP A 121 -0.21 11.15 3.99
C TRP A 121 0.80 11.97 3.20
N LEU A 122 1.44 11.33 2.22
CA LEU A 122 2.56 11.91 1.48
C LEU A 122 2.14 12.60 0.18
N GLU A 123 0.88 12.49 -0.18
CA GLU A 123 0.25 13.13 -1.33
C GLU A 123 -0.96 13.95 -0.88
N THR A 124 -1.33 14.94 -1.70
CA THR A 124 -2.54 15.76 -1.52
C THR A 124 -3.36 15.73 -2.80
N VAL A 125 -4.63 15.38 -2.66
CA VAL A 125 -5.60 15.43 -3.76
C VAL A 125 -6.02 16.87 -4.00
N THR A 126 -6.06 17.28 -5.26
CA THR A 126 -6.40 18.64 -5.70
C THR A 126 -7.55 18.62 -6.73
N PRO A 127 -8.37 19.69 -6.82
CA PRO A 127 -9.55 19.69 -7.68
C PRO A 127 -9.25 20.01 -9.17
N ASP A 128 -8.02 19.80 -9.62
CA ASP A 128 -7.53 20.16 -10.95
C ASP A 128 -7.31 18.98 -11.90
N PHE A 129 -7.91 17.82 -11.60
CA PHE A 129 -7.81 16.63 -12.46
C PHE A 129 -8.13 16.94 -13.93
N GLY A 130 -7.24 16.51 -14.83
CA GLY A 130 -7.36 16.75 -16.27
C GLY A 130 -6.95 18.15 -16.72
N HIS A 131 -6.91 19.15 -15.83
CA HIS A 131 -6.49 20.49 -16.20
C HIS A 131 -4.98 20.54 -16.47
N ASN A 132 -4.60 20.92 -17.70
CA ASN A 132 -3.19 20.89 -18.16
C ASN A 132 -2.50 19.52 -17.97
N GLY A 133 -3.26 18.44 -18.02
CA GLY A 133 -2.74 17.07 -17.82
C GLY A 133 -2.50 16.67 -16.37
N SER A 134 -3.00 17.46 -15.40
CA SER A 134 -2.90 17.11 -13.99
C SER A 134 -3.57 15.78 -13.68
N THR A 135 -2.94 15.00 -12.80
CA THR A 135 -3.55 13.79 -12.22
C THR A 135 -4.49 14.09 -11.06
N GLY A 136 -4.61 15.35 -10.62
CA GLY A 136 -5.35 15.71 -9.41
C GLY A 136 -4.62 15.27 -8.11
N VAL A 137 -3.34 14.91 -8.21
CA VAL A 137 -2.51 14.50 -7.06
C VAL A 137 -1.16 15.22 -7.14
N ARG A 138 -0.74 15.79 -6.02
CA ARG A 138 0.60 16.35 -5.85
C ARG A 138 1.27 15.81 -4.59
N ALA A 139 2.57 15.95 -4.49
CA ALA A 139 3.28 15.71 -3.23
C ALA A 139 2.72 16.62 -2.13
N ALA A 140 2.53 16.09 -0.93
CA ALA A 140 2.18 16.88 0.24
C ALA A 140 3.32 17.83 0.62
N THR A 141 2.99 19.01 1.12
CA THR A 141 3.98 19.93 1.71
C THR A 141 4.46 19.43 3.07
N ALA A 142 5.60 19.95 3.53
CA ALA A 142 6.12 19.60 4.87
C ALA A 142 5.10 19.90 5.97
N GLN A 143 4.37 21.02 5.85
CA GLN A 143 3.31 21.40 6.79
C GLN A 143 2.17 20.37 6.78
N GLU A 144 1.64 20.01 5.61
CA GLU A 144 0.57 19.01 5.49
C GLU A 144 0.99 17.65 6.08
N MET A 145 2.24 17.23 5.84
CA MET A 145 2.76 15.97 6.40
C MET A 145 2.87 16.02 7.94
N THR A 146 3.33 17.15 8.51
CA THR A 146 3.39 17.34 9.97
C THR A 146 1.99 17.39 10.60
N GLU A 147 1.05 18.08 9.96
CA GLU A 147 -0.35 18.13 10.43
C GLU A 147 -1.00 16.74 10.44
N ARG A 148 -0.74 15.93 9.41
CA ARG A 148 -1.26 14.56 9.26
C ARG A 148 -0.55 13.54 10.16
N LEU A 149 0.67 13.82 10.59
CA LEU A 149 1.32 13.04 11.64
C LEU A 149 0.47 13.06 12.92
N GLY A 150 -0.09 14.24 13.28
CA GLY A 150 -0.88 14.40 14.47
C GLY A 150 -0.06 14.25 15.75
N ALA A 151 -0.76 14.06 16.86
CA ALA A 151 -0.17 13.85 18.19
C ALA A 151 -0.38 12.40 18.64
N GLY A 152 0.56 11.88 19.41
CA GLY A 152 0.52 10.52 19.97
C GLY A 152 1.91 9.91 20.11
N ASP A 153 1.97 8.72 20.68
CA ASP A 153 3.24 8.00 20.92
C ASP A 153 4.07 7.85 19.64
N HIS A 154 3.42 7.68 18.48
CA HIS A 154 4.11 7.57 17.19
C HIS A 154 4.86 8.86 16.80
N ALA A 155 4.36 10.04 17.17
CA ALA A 155 5.03 11.31 16.93
C ALA A 155 6.18 11.58 17.92
N GLU A 156 6.17 10.91 19.08
CA GLU A 156 7.16 11.11 20.13
C GLU A 156 8.30 10.08 20.08
N ARG A 157 8.00 8.84 19.70
CA ARG A 157 8.90 7.70 19.84
C ARG A 157 9.43 7.14 18.53
N ALA A 158 8.66 7.28 17.42
CA ALA A 158 9.06 6.68 16.16
C ALA A 158 10.26 7.40 15.55
N SER A 159 11.23 6.65 15.08
CA SER A 159 12.30 7.12 14.18
C SER A 159 12.02 6.71 12.73
N LEU A 160 11.16 5.66 12.53
CA LEU A 160 10.65 5.21 11.25
C LEU A 160 9.14 5.01 11.33
N ILE A 161 8.40 5.57 10.38
CA ILE A 161 6.99 5.25 10.18
C ILE A 161 6.80 4.70 8.76
N ILE A 162 6.09 3.59 8.66
CA ILE A 162 5.77 2.91 7.42
C ILE A 162 4.31 3.19 7.10
N CYS A 163 4.01 3.62 5.86
CA CYS A 163 2.66 3.78 5.35
C CYS A 163 2.51 3.13 3.96
N GLY A 164 1.30 3.14 3.40
CA GLY A 164 0.94 2.62 2.09
C GLY A 164 -0.11 3.49 1.42
N HIS A 165 -1.19 2.88 0.91
CA HIS A 165 -2.43 3.47 0.44
C HIS A 165 -2.33 4.28 -0.87
N THR A 166 -1.36 5.17 -1.01
CA THR A 166 -1.23 5.99 -2.23
C THR A 166 -0.48 5.31 -3.37
N HIS A 167 0.05 4.11 -3.17
CA HIS A 167 0.82 3.32 -4.14
C HIS A 167 2.07 4.02 -4.71
N ILE A 168 2.37 5.25 -4.30
CA ILE A 168 3.51 6.04 -4.78
C ILE A 168 4.72 5.78 -3.89
N PRO A 169 5.79 5.15 -4.39
CA PRO A 169 6.97 4.89 -3.59
C PRO A 169 7.65 6.21 -3.22
N ARG A 170 7.83 6.45 -1.90
CA ARG A 170 8.39 7.71 -1.40
C ARG A 170 9.07 7.53 -0.05
N VAL A 171 10.15 8.28 0.15
CA VAL A 171 10.82 8.43 1.44
C VAL A 171 10.94 9.90 1.75
N VAL A 172 10.49 10.32 2.92
CA VAL A 172 10.55 11.73 3.35
C VAL A 172 10.92 11.82 4.84
N GLY A 173 11.56 12.94 5.23
CA GLY A 173 11.69 13.34 6.61
C GLY A 173 10.49 14.18 7.04
N VAL A 174 9.85 13.82 8.13
CA VAL A 174 8.77 14.60 8.76
C VAL A 174 9.24 15.06 10.12
N THR A 175 9.13 16.37 10.38
CA THR A 175 9.48 16.94 11.67
C THR A 175 8.28 16.85 12.61
N ALA A 176 8.41 16.11 13.70
CA ALA A 176 7.40 16.03 14.75
C ALA A 176 7.27 17.35 15.51
N PRO A 177 6.17 17.61 16.22
CA PRO A 177 6.00 18.78 17.07
C PRO A 177 7.09 18.93 18.15
N SER A 178 7.70 17.82 18.59
CA SER A 178 8.84 17.79 19.50
C SER A 178 10.17 18.29 18.88
N GLY A 179 10.21 18.48 17.56
CA GLY A 179 11.43 18.78 16.81
C GLY A 179 12.20 17.52 16.35
N ALA A 180 11.75 16.31 16.70
CA ALA A 180 12.37 15.09 16.24
C ALA A 180 12.12 14.87 14.74
N ASN A 181 13.12 14.35 14.05
CA ASN A 181 13.01 13.96 12.64
C ASN A 181 12.63 12.48 12.53
N ILE A 182 11.52 12.22 11.85
CA ILE A 182 10.97 10.88 11.60
C ILE A 182 11.13 10.57 10.11
N THR A 183 11.73 9.44 9.78
CA THR A 183 11.72 8.92 8.40
C THR A 183 10.35 8.28 8.13
N VAL A 184 9.65 8.75 7.10
CA VAL A 184 8.37 8.16 6.66
C VAL A 184 8.58 7.50 5.30
N VAL A 185 8.12 6.25 5.18
CA VAL A 185 8.30 5.41 4.00
C VAL A 185 6.96 4.90 3.49
N ASN A 186 6.65 5.21 2.23
CA ASN A 186 5.69 4.47 1.44
C ASN A 186 6.46 3.59 0.45
N PRO A 187 6.35 2.26 0.50
CA PRO A 187 7.11 1.38 -0.39
C PRO A 187 6.58 1.40 -1.84
N GLY A 188 5.42 2.02 -2.07
CA GLY A 188 4.61 1.84 -3.27
C GLY A 188 3.81 0.54 -3.22
N SER A 189 3.10 0.23 -4.29
CA SER A 189 2.24 -0.95 -4.38
C SER A 189 2.98 -2.15 -4.96
N VAL A 190 2.79 -3.32 -4.33
CA VAL A 190 3.21 -4.60 -4.91
C VAL A 190 2.34 -4.96 -6.10
N GLY A 191 1.02 -4.75 -6.00
CA GLY A 191 0.06 -5.37 -6.90
C GLY A 191 -0.71 -4.48 -7.86
N LEU A 192 -0.84 -3.18 -7.57
CA LEU A 192 -1.63 -2.25 -8.38
C LEU A 192 -0.88 -0.94 -8.62
N PRO A 193 -0.26 -0.76 -9.80
CA PRO A 193 0.62 0.38 -10.06
C PRO A 193 -0.11 1.70 -10.35
N ALA A 194 -1.42 1.65 -10.64
CA ALA A 194 -2.23 2.84 -10.89
C ALA A 194 -3.70 2.59 -10.58
N TYR A 195 -4.41 3.61 -10.15
CA TYR A 195 -5.86 3.61 -9.92
C TYR A 195 -6.42 5.04 -9.98
N ASP A 196 -7.73 5.16 -10.11
CA ASP A 196 -8.45 6.43 -9.97
C ASP A 196 -9.46 6.37 -8.83
N ASP A 197 -9.79 7.53 -8.27
CA ASP A 197 -10.81 7.71 -7.25
C ASP A 197 -11.53 9.03 -7.48
N GLU A 198 -12.78 9.12 -7.00
CA GLU A 198 -13.64 10.31 -7.09
C GLU A 198 -13.59 11.15 -5.79
N HIS A 199 -12.97 10.66 -4.71
CA HIS A 199 -12.99 11.31 -3.41
C HIS A 199 -11.60 11.73 -2.92
N PRO A 200 -11.46 12.93 -2.30
CA PRO A 200 -12.47 14.00 -2.15
C PRO A 200 -12.76 14.74 -3.45
N PHE A 201 -11.92 14.62 -4.46
CA PHE A 201 -12.06 15.08 -5.83
C PHE A 201 -11.58 13.98 -6.77
N LYS A 202 -12.09 13.97 -7.99
CA LYS A 202 -11.59 13.06 -9.03
C LYS A 202 -10.07 13.19 -9.17
N HIS A 203 -9.38 12.08 -9.12
CA HIS A 203 -7.93 12.04 -9.28
C HIS A 203 -7.45 10.68 -9.76
N ALA A 204 -6.21 10.63 -10.22
CA ALA A 204 -5.53 9.41 -10.62
C ALA A 204 -4.17 9.31 -9.95
N VAL A 205 -3.88 8.15 -9.39
CA VAL A 205 -2.56 7.76 -8.91
C VAL A 205 -1.89 6.93 -9.99
N GLU A 206 -0.69 7.31 -10.40
CA GLU A 206 0.03 6.69 -11.51
C GLU A 206 1.53 6.57 -11.18
N THR A 207 2.10 5.37 -11.32
CA THR A 207 3.53 5.17 -11.12
C THR A 207 4.33 5.15 -12.43
N GLY A 208 3.64 5.12 -13.58
CA GLY A 208 4.25 5.08 -14.93
C GLY A 208 5.00 3.77 -15.24
N SER A 209 4.75 2.72 -14.46
CA SER A 209 5.42 1.44 -14.64
C SER A 209 4.56 0.30 -14.08
N PRO A 210 4.41 -0.84 -14.81
CA PRO A 210 3.63 -1.99 -14.37
C PRO A 210 4.32 -2.83 -13.30
N HIS A 211 5.56 -2.51 -12.94
CA HIS A 211 6.37 -3.36 -12.06
C HIS A 211 6.01 -3.21 -10.59
N ALA A 212 6.09 -4.32 -9.86
CA ALA A 212 5.85 -4.35 -8.41
C ALA A 212 6.86 -3.50 -7.65
N ARG A 213 6.40 -2.88 -6.55
CA ARG A 213 7.22 -2.02 -5.68
C ARG A 213 7.30 -2.61 -4.28
N TYR A 214 8.44 -2.39 -3.62
CA TYR A 214 8.67 -2.65 -2.21
C TYR A 214 9.83 -1.79 -1.73
N ALA A 215 10.08 -1.75 -0.42
CA ALA A 215 11.23 -1.04 0.13
C ALA A 215 12.05 -1.93 1.07
N ILE A 216 13.34 -1.60 1.20
CA ILE A 216 14.20 -2.12 2.26
C ILE A 216 14.59 -0.93 3.15
N ALA A 217 14.27 -0.98 4.42
CA ALA A 217 14.73 -0.04 5.43
C ALA A 217 15.80 -0.70 6.30
N GLN A 218 16.97 -0.08 6.39
CA GLN A 218 18.07 -0.56 7.21
C GLN A 218 18.48 0.50 8.23
N GLN A 219 18.47 0.10 9.48
CA GLN A 219 18.94 0.96 10.57
C GLN A 219 20.46 1.08 10.57
N SER A 220 20.95 2.29 10.76
CA SER A 220 22.36 2.60 10.87
C SER A 220 22.63 3.49 12.10
N SER A 221 23.89 3.79 12.39
CA SER A 221 24.26 4.71 13.48
C SER A 221 23.84 6.17 13.26
N VAL A 222 23.43 6.51 12.02
CA VAL A 222 23.03 7.87 11.64
C VAL A 222 21.55 7.98 11.24
N GLY A 223 20.77 6.94 11.48
CA GLY A 223 19.33 6.88 11.15
C GLY A 223 18.98 5.75 10.18
N TRP A 224 17.84 5.86 9.52
CA TRP A 224 17.34 4.87 8.58
C TRP A 224 17.79 5.14 7.15
N GLN A 225 18.41 4.15 6.53
CA GLN A 225 18.67 4.12 5.11
C GLN A 225 17.54 3.33 4.43
N VAL A 226 16.92 3.90 3.39
CA VAL A 226 15.81 3.25 2.69
C VAL A 226 16.09 3.14 1.21
N ASP A 227 15.97 1.92 0.69
CA ASP A 227 16.06 1.60 -0.72
C ASP A 227 14.67 1.27 -1.28
N LEU A 228 14.15 2.13 -2.15
CA LEU A 228 12.94 1.84 -2.92
C LEU A 228 13.28 0.89 -4.08
N ARG A 229 12.56 -0.21 -4.20
CA ARG A 229 12.84 -1.30 -5.14
C ARG A 229 11.71 -1.47 -6.16
N CYS A 230 12.10 -1.91 -7.35
CA CYS A 230 11.22 -2.20 -8.47
C CYS A 230 11.52 -3.60 -8.99
N VAL A 231 10.49 -4.44 -9.15
CA VAL A 231 10.63 -5.84 -9.52
C VAL A 231 9.75 -6.15 -10.73
N PRO A 232 10.32 -6.59 -11.85
CA PRO A 232 9.51 -7.07 -12.96
C PRO A 232 8.84 -8.40 -12.60
N TYR A 233 7.63 -8.58 -13.07
CA TYR A 233 6.86 -9.82 -12.96
C TYR A 233 5.97 -9.97 -14.19
N ASP A 234 5.24 -11.07 -14.32
CA ASP A 234 4.30 -11.30 -15.42
C ASP A 234 3.01 -10.49 -15.24
N HIS A 235 3.13 -9.16 -15.39
CA HIS A 235 2.01 -8.24 -15.32
C HIS A 235 1.02 -8.40 -16.48
N ALA A 236 1.49 -8.89 -17.62
CA ALA A 236 0.63 -9.10 -18.81
C ALA A 236 -0.45 -10.16 -18.53
N SER A 237 -0.10 -11.27 -17.88
CA SER A 237 -1.07 -12.28 -17.45
C SER A 237 -2.09 -11.73 -16.46
N MET A 238 -1.67 -10.86 -15.54
CA MET A 238 -2.57 -10.23 -14.58
C MET A 238 -3.49 -9.19 -15.24
N ALA A 239 -2.99 -8.43 -16.19
CA ALA A 239 -3.81 -7.52 -17.01
C ALA A 239 -4.86 -8.32 -17.81
N GLN A 240 -4.48 -9.44 -18.42
CA GLN A 240 -5.41 -10.32 -19.13
C GLN A 240 -6.47 -10.90 -18.19
N LEU A 241 -6.09 -11.33 -16.99
CA LEU A 241 -7.02 -11.86 -15.98
C LEU A 241 -8.02 -10.77 -15.55
N ALA A 242 -7.57 -9.57 -15.26
CA ALA A 242 -8.44 -8.45 -14.92
C ALA A 242 -9.44 -8.13 -16.06
N HIS A 243 -8.97 -8.13 -17.31
CA HIS A 243 -9.84 -7.94 -18.48
C HIS A 243 -10.92 -9.03 -18.58
N GLN A 244 -10.54 -10.30 -18.45
CA GLN A 244 -11.47 -11.44 -18.47
C GLN A 244 -12.52 -11.37 -17.35
N ARG A 245 -12.17 -10.73 -16.22
CA ARG A 245 -13.06 -10.52 -15.07
C ARG A 245 -13.85 -9.21 -15.16
N GLY A 246 -13.91 -8.58 -16.35
CA GLY A 246 -14.71 -7.40 -16.62
C GLY A 246 -14.16 -6.11 -15.97
N ARG A 247 -12.84 -6.04 -15.73
CA ARG A 247 -12.14 -4.88 -15.17
C ARG A 247 -11.09 -4.34 -16.15
N PRO A 248 -11.53 -3.69 -17.25
CA PRO A 248 -10.60 -3.10 -18.22
C PRO A 248 -9.75 -1.96 -17.62
N ASP A 249 -10.28 -1.23 -16.64
CA ASP A 249 -9.58 -0.25 -15.83
C ASP A 249 -8.32 -0.85 -15.15
N TRP A 250 -8.50 -1.96 -14.45
CA TRP A 250 -7.40 -2.71 -13.84
C TRP A 250 -6.44 -3.30 -14.88
N ALA A 251 -6.99 -3.81 -15.97
CA ALA A 251 -6.17 -4.36 -17.04
C ALA A 251 -5.22 -3.32 -17.62
N HIS A 252 -5.70 -2.09 -17.86
CA HIS A 252 -4.88 -0.99 -18.34
C HIS A 252 -3.83 -0.58 -17.30
N ALA A 253 -4.23 -0.39 -16.05
CA ALA A 253 -3.34 -0.04 -14.96
C ALA A 253 -2.20 -1.05 -14.80
N LEU A 254 -2.52 -2.35 -14.78
CA LEU A 254 -1.54 -3.44 -14.66
C LEU A 254 -0.61 -3.55 -15.86
N ALA A 255 -1.09 -3.25 -17.07
CA ALA A 255 -0.27 -3.29 -18.27
C ALA A 255 0.69 -2.12 -18.39
N MET A 256 0.27 -0.93 -17.95
CA MET A 256 0.95 0.33 -18.29
C MET A 256 1.48 1.11 -17.08
N GLY A 257 0.92 0.91 -15.90
CA GLY A 257 1.18 1.77 -14.73
C GLY A 257 0.51 3.15 -14.83
N PHE A 258 -0.50 3.29 -15.67
CA PHE A 258 -1.29 4.49 -15.89
C PHE A 258 -2.78 4.17 -15.80
N VAL A 259 -3.59 5.16 -15.47
CA VAL A 259 -5.05 5.09 -15.55
C VAL A 259 -5.49 5.30 -17.01
N GLN A 260 -6.49 4.55 -17.45
CA GLN A 260 -7.09 4.79 -18.76
C GLN A 260 -7.82 6.13 -18.72
N ARG A 261 -7.42 7.02 -19.60
CA ARG A 261 -8.10 8.32 -19.82
C ARG A 261 -8.85 8.26 -21.13
N ASP A 262 -10.11 8.65 -21.08
CA ASP A 262 -10.98 8.78 -22.26
C ASP A 262 -10.51 9.94 -23.14
#